data_c25bff6a2374d14effd052716b63374c
#
_entry.id   c25bff6a2374d14effd052716b63374c
#
_cell.length_a   1.000
_cell.length_b   1.000
_cell.length_c   1.000
_cell.angle_alpha   90.00
_cell.angle_beta   90.00
_cell.angle_gamma   90.00
#
_symmetry.space_group_name_H-M   'P 1'
#
loop_
_entity.id
_entity.type
_entity.pdbx_description
1 polymer ?
#
loop_
_entity_poly.entity_id
_entity_poly.type
_entity_poly.pdbx_seq_one_letter_code
_entity_poly.pdbx_strand_id
1 'polypeptide(L)'
;DLSGLGGTLTLFDLEQVEVLRGPQGTLMGANALAGVIAMQSTSPEQRNTTFSAGAETDGGYRLGMRIGGPTSENTSARLALQRYTSDGFTTNQWLNRNDTNARDELTARGAARWQLNEHLFETALYYTRVNNGYDAFSLDNTRHTLSDEPGEDDLTLKAARIKWQGPIGPYQSWLQLSHADTETTYSYDEDWSFVGIAPGWEYQSFDEYRRDRTMTSLEWRVQPLSGGRTAWILGTFLRHQRETLTRDYSYLPGPFSSKIETDTGAIFAEVNRAFTDTLSGFIGARLERRESHYRDSAAVNTPFDHDYWTGRTGLIWTYQRGQQTYLTLSRGARAGGANASLLASIEALPDLDQNRVSGFSIFDEETLISLEWGWQGFWPGINLQSRLAIFAMERDDQQVRGSVVIPRNDGSTAFIDYTDNAAAGHHRGLEWEARWQPNEEWHWQLNLGILDAQFDEYVSATGENLSGREQPQSPSWQYSLGARWDIHPLAAVQLELAGSDRYFFSDRHEVANDEIHQLNASISGGRGRWQWTLWGRNLTDRDTYTRGFGTFGNDPRKQYTVEPYRQYGEPRVVGVTIRYELFEGHQ
;
A
#
# COMPACT_ATOMS: atom_id res chain seq x y z
N ASP A 1 8.14 -8.00 2.27
CA ASP A 1 7.51 -6.88 2.96
C ASP A 1 8.06 -5.58 2.39
N LEU A 2 7.19 -4.79 1.78
CA LEU A 2 7.50 -3.48 1.20
C LEU A 2 6.74 -2.38 1.96
N SER A 3 6.57 -2.53 3.26
CA SER A 3 5.87 -1.54 4.10
C SER A 3 6.49 -0.14 3.92
N GLY A 4 5.66 0.81 3.56
CA GLY A 4 6.05 2.17 3.22
C GLY A 4 6.46 2.40 1.75
N LEU A 5 6.51 1.35 0.90
CA LEU A 5 6.92 1.43 -0.50
C LEU A 5 5.84 0.95 -1.49
N GLY A 6 4.61 0.71 -0.99
CA GLY A 6 3.54 0.06 -1.76
C GLY A 6 3.08 0.80 -3.03
N GLY A 7 3.29 2.10 -3.11
CA GLY A 7 2.92 2.90 -4.28
C GLY A 7 3.76 2.66 -5.54
N THR A 8 4.91 2.01 -5.40
CA THR A 8 5.88 1.81 -6.49
C THR A 8 5.78 0.45 -7.19
N LEU A 9 4.93 -0.45 -6.69
CA LEU A 9 4.72 -1.76 -7.30
C LEU A 9 3.78 -1.62 -8.50
N THR A 10 4.33 -1.77 -9.69
CA THR A 10 3.51 -1.78 -10.90
C THR A 10 2.70 -3.07 -10.99
N LEU A 11 1.44 -2.96 -11.46
CA LEU A 11 0.58 -4.11 -11.74
C LEU A 11 0.97 -4.84 -13.04
N PHE A 12 2.16 -4.55 -13.58
CA PHE A 12 2.64 -5.16 -14.80
C PHE A 12 3.13 -6.58 -14.55
N ASP A 13 2.72 -7.52 -15.38
CA ASP A 13 3.11 -8.94 -15.34
C ASP A 13 2.76 -9.65 -14.03
N LEU A 14 1.58 -9.35 -13.51
CA LEU A 14 0.97 -10.08 -12.42
C LEU A 14 -0.01 -11.12 -12.95
N GLU A 15 -0.04 -12.28 -12.32
CA GLU A 15 -1.06 -13.31 -12.52
C GLU A 15 -2.29 -13.02 -11.68
N GLN A 16 -2.06 -12.56 -10.43
CA GLN A 16 -3.12 -12.36 -9.46
C GLN A 16 -2.75 -11.23 -8.47
N VAL A 17 -3.77 -10.50 -8.06
CA VAL A 17 -3.75 -9.61 -6.89
C VAL A 17 -4.86 -10.07 -5.96
N GLU A 18 -4.51 -10.42 -4.73
CA GLU A 18 -5.45 -10.82 -3.69
C GLU A 18 -5.48 -9.76 -2.60
N VAL A 19 -6.68 -9.38 -2.19
CA VAL A 19 -6.91 -8.53 -1.01
C VAL A 19 -7.48 -9.41 0.09
N LEU A 20 -6.65 -9.70 1.08
CA LEU A 20 -7.03 -10.44 2.28
C LEU A 20 -7.41 -9.41 3.36
N ARG A 21 -8.67 -9.35 3.70
CA ARG A 21 -9.23 -8.39 4.66
C ARG A 21 -9.15 -8.93 6.08
N GLY A 22 -9.17 -8.04 7.06
CA GLY A 22 -9.01 -8.38 8.48
C GLY A 22 -7.58 -8.84 8.83
N PRO A 23 -7.31 -9.12 10.12
CA PRO A 23 -5.97 -9.48 10.60
C PRO A 23 -5.41 -10.75 9.95
N GLN A 24 -4.23 -10.65 9.34
CA GLN A 24 -3.52 -11.76 8.70
C GLN A 24 -2.18 -12.09 9.39
N GLY A 25 -2.00 -11.63 10.62
CA GLY A 25 -0.74 -11.70 11.34
C GLY A 25 -0.20 -13.13 11.56
N THR A 26 -1.06 -14.15 11.64
CA THR A 26 -0.66 -15.54 11.91
C THR A 26 0.33 -16.07 10.88
N LEU A 27 0.07 -15.90 9.60
CA LEU A 27 0.93 -16.42 8.53
C LEU A 27 1.83 -15.36 7.90
N MET A 28 1.46 -14.06 8.00
CA MET A 28 2.15 -12.95 7.34
C MET A 28 2.98 -12.08 8.29
N GLY A 29 2.80 -12.25 9.61
CA GLY A 29 3.53 -11.52 10.65
C GLY A 29 2.91 -10.19 11.02
N ALA A 30 3.65 -9.41 11.82
CA ALA A 30 3.24 -8.07 12.24
C ALA A 30 3.00 -7.14 11.04
N ASN A 31 2.24 -6.05 11.29
CA ASN A 31 1.79 -5.07 10.31
C ASN A 31 0.72 -5.55 9.32
N ALA A 32 0.32 -6.85 9.36
CA ALA A 32 -0.86 -7.36 8.68
C ALA A 32 -2.12 -7.17 9.57
N LEU A 33 -2.31 -5.96 10.10
CA LEU A 33 -3.33 -5.62 11.10
C LEU A 33 -4.73 -5.56 10.48
N ALA A 34 -4.93 -4.76 9.46
CA ALA A 34 -6.23 -4.56 8.80
C ALA A 34 -6.39 -5.42 7.54
N GLY A 35 -5.31 -5.99 7.02
CA GLY A 35 -5.32 -6.83 5.83
C GLY A 35 -3.97 -6.94 5.15
N VAL A 36 -3.97 -7.66 4.02
CA VAL A 36 -2.80 -7.86 3.16
C VAL A 36 -3.21 -7.75 1.70
N ILE A 37 -2.44 -7.02 0.91
CA ILE A 37 -2.50 -7.06 -0.55
C ILE A 37 -1.38 -7.97 -1.03
N ALA A 38 -1.73 -9.16 -1.50
CA ALA A 38 -0.79 -10.14 -2.02
C ALA A 38 -0.73 -10.05 -3.55
N MET A 39 0.46 -9.85 -4.09
CA MET A 39 0.69 -9.76 -5.53
C MET A 39 1.51 -10.96 -5.99
N GLN A 40 0.96 -11.73 -6.91
CA GLN A 40 1.61 -12.88 -7.49
C GLN A 40 2.07 -12.55 -8.92
N SER A 41 3.38 -12.63 -9.16
CA SER A 41 3.93 -12.50 -10.50
C SER A 41 3.54 -13.69 -11.36
N THR A 42 3.36 -13.46 -12.68
CA THR A 42 3.04 -14.52 -13.65
C THR A 42 4.07 -15.63 -13.60
N SER A 43 3.61 -16.89 -13.61
CA SER A 43 4.47 -18.08 -13.58
C SER A 43 5.43 -18.13 -14.78
N PRO A 44 6.71 -18.50 -14.55
CA PRO A 44 7.65 -18.73 -15.64
C PRO A 44 7.22 -19.82 -16.63
N GLU A 45 6.34 -20.73 -16.22
CA GLU A 45 5.84 -21.83 -17.08
C GLU A 45 4.84 -21.35 -18.12
N GLN A 46 4.18 -20.22 -17.86
CA GLN A 46 3.20 -19.68 -18.80
C GLN A 46 3.87 -19.19 -20.08
N ARG A 47 3.64 -19.91 -21.17
CA ARG A 47 4.17 -19.54 -22.48
C ARG A 47 3.43 -18.34 -23.03
N ASN A 48 4.07 -17.20 -23.02
CA ASN A 48 3.61 -16.01 -23.73
C ASN A 48 4.78 -15.11 -24.13
N THR A 49 4.61 -14.42 -25.23
CA THR A 49 5.48 -13.32 -25.62
C THR A 49 4.60 -12.19 -26.07
N THR A 50 4.63 -11.09 -25.32
CA THR A 50 3.73 -9.95 -25.52
C THR A 50 4.54 -8.67 -25.53
N PHE A 51 4.26 -7.81 -26.50
CA PHE A 51 4.75 -6.43 -26.56
C PHE A 51 3.54 -5.50 -26.42
N SER A 52 3.69 -4.43 -25.68
CA SER A 52 2.65 -3.44 -25.48
C SER A 52 3.20 -2.03 -25.61
N ALA A 53 2.42 -1.15 -26.22
CA ALA A 53 2.67 0.27 -26.29
C ALA A 53 1.38 1.03 -25.98
N GLY A 54 1.46 2.08 -25.19
CA GLY A 54 0.33 2.94 -24.85
C GLY A 54 0.73 4.41 -24.86
N ALA A 55 -0.25 5.25 -25.14
CA ALA A 55 -0.14 6.70 -25.03
C ALA A 55 -1.40 7.24 -24.33
N GLU A 56 -1.23 8.26 -23.53
CA GLU A 56 -2.31 8.90 -22.77
C GLU A 56 -2.14 10.42 -22.72
N THR A 57 -3.14 11.11 -22.23
CA THR A 57 -3.05 12.55 -21.95
C THR A 57 -1.86 12.87 -21.05
N ASP A 58 -1.51 14.16 -20.91
CA ASP A 58 -0.40 14.65 -20.07
C ASP A 58 0.97 14.08 -20.47
N GLY A 59 1.21 13.94 -21.78
CA GLY A 59 2.47 13.44 -22.33
C GLY A 59 2.77 11.97 -21.98
N GLY A 60 1.77 11.24 -21.45
CA GLY A 60 1.98 9.89 -20.93
C GLY A 60 2.22 8.85 -22.03
N TYR A 61 3.26 8.01 -21.86
CA TYR A 61 3.46 6.82 -22.68
C TYR A 61 3.95 5.63 -21.85
N ARG A 62 3.59 4.43 -22.30
CA ARG A 62 3.95 3.18 -21.65
C ARG A 62 4.43 2.16 -22.67
N LEU A 63 5.59 1.55 -22.42
CA LEU A 63 6.13 0.47 -23.22
C LEU A 63 6.32 -0.75 -22.34
N GLY A 64 5.90 -1.93 -22.81
CA GLY A 64 5.99 -3.16 -22.04
C GLY A 64 6.38 -4.35 -22.91
N MET A 65 7.14 -5.28 -22.31
CA MET A 65 7.54 -6.55 -22.92
C MET A 65 7.42 -7.64 -21.87
N ARG A 66 6.89 -8.80 -22.27
CA ARG A 66 6.82 -10.03 -21.47
C ARG A 66 7.25 -11.18 -22.35
N ILE A 67 8.17 -11.98 -21.88
CA ILE A 67 8.65 -13.19 -22.58
C ILE A 67 8.74 -14.27 -21.52
N GLY A 68 8.03 -15.38 -21.69
CA GLY A 68 8.03 -16.49 -20.75
C GLY A 68 7.64 -17.80 -21.38
N GLY A 69 8.02 -18.88 -20.70
CA GLY A 69 7.67 -20.25 -21.06
C GLY A 69 8.75 -21.27 -20.75
N PRO A 70 8.45 -22.56 -21.01
CA PRO A 70 9.41 -23.65 -20.89
C PRO A 70 10.63 -23.42 -21.77
N THR A 71 11.82 -23.58 -21.19
CA THR A 71 13.11 -23.56 -21.87
C THR A 71 13.67 -24.97 -22.10
N SER A 72 13.21 -25.93 -21.26
CA SER A 72 13.40 -27.37 -21.44
C SER A 72 12.25 -28.13 -20.77
N GLU A 73 12.31 -29.47 -20.74
CA GLU A 73 11.28 -30.31 -20.07
C GLU A 73 11.13 -29.98 -18.58
N ASN A 74 12.23 -29.59 -17.91
CA ASN A 74 12.28 -29.39 -16.48
C ASN A 74 12.58 -27.94 -16.07
N THR A 75 12.69 -27.03 -17.03
CA THR A 75 13.04 -25.62 -16.75
C THR A 75 12.14 -24.67 -17.50
N SER A 76 11.81 -23.57 -16.85
CA SER A 76 11.11 -22.44 -17.44
C SER A 76 11.72 -21.12 -16.98
N ALA A 77 11.62 -20.11 -17.82
CA ALA A 77 12.12 -18.77 -17.53
C ALA A 77 11.15 -17.69 -18.01
N ARG A 78 11.20 -16.55 -17.36
CA ARG A 78 10.37 -15.39 -17.69
C ARG A 78 11.14 -14.10 -17.48
N LEU A 79 10.94 -13.15 -18.39
CA LEU A 79 11.41 -11.78 -18.32
C LEU A 79 10.24 -10.84 -18.61
N ALA A 80 10.07 -9.83 -17.79
CA ALA A 80 9.11 -8.76 -18.00
C ALA A 80 9.78 -7.41 -17.77
N LEU A 81 9.52 -6.47 -18.66
CA LEU A 81 10.06 -5.11 -18.64
C LEU A 81 8.97 -4.12 -18.98
N GLN A 82 8.82 -3.06 -18.19
CA GLN A 82 7.92 -1.94 -18.48
C GLN A 82 8.59 -0.62 -18.16
N ARG A 83 8.43 0.38 -19.04
CA ARG A 83 8.69 1.78 -18.75
C ARG A 83 7.41 2.58 -18.90
N TYR A 84 7.19 3.51 -17.99
CA TYR A 84 6.11 4.48 -18.00
C TYR A 84 6.69 5.87 -17.79
N THR A 85 6.23 6.85 -18.56
CA THR A 85 6.55 8.27 -18.35
C THR A 85 5.30 9.12 -18.54
N SER A 86 5.25 10.28 -17.87
CA SER A 86 4.20 11.28 -18.01
C SER A 86 4.75 12.63 -17.53
N ASP A 87 4.29 13.73 -18.10
CA ASP A 87 4.62 15.07 -17.60
C ASP A 87 3.92 15.38 -16.27
N GLY A 88 2.90 14.57 -15.88
CA GLY A 88 2.04 14.85 -14.75
C GLY A 88 0.93 15.85 -15.11
N PHE A 89 0.16 16.26 -14.13
CA PHE A 89 -1.01 17.14 -14.34
C PHE A 89 -0.92 18.46 -13.55
N THR A 90 0.28 18.82 -13.08
CA THR A 90 0.57 20.05 -12.35
C THR A 90 1.37 20.99 -13.26
N THR A 91 1.05 22.28 -13.24
CA THR A 91 1.79 23.32 -13.96
C THR A 91 2.44 24.26 -12.97
N ASN A 92 3.76 24.32 -12.96
CA ASN A 92 4.50 25.31 -12.18
C ASN A 92 4.56 26.62 -12.94
N GLN A 93 3.85 27.62 -12.43
CA GLN A 93 3.74 28.94 -13.06
C GLN A 93 4.99 29.79 -12.88
N TRP A 94 5.70 29.64 -11.76
CA TRP A 94 6.94 30.38 -11.50
C TRP A 94 8.05 29.96 -12.46
N LEU A 95 8.29 28.65 -12.58
CA LEU A 95 9.30 28.08 -13.45
C LEU A 95 8.86 28.01 -14.93
N ASN A 96 7.58 28.27 -15.22
CA ASN A 96 6.96 28.08 -16.54
C ASN A 96 7.20 26.66 -17.08
N ARG A 97 6.93 25.65 -16.25
CA ARG A 97 7.12 24.20 -16.54
C ARG A 97 5.84 23.44 -16.24
N ASN A 98 5.61 22.35 -16.99
CA ASN A 98 4.50 21.41 -16.79
C ASN A 98 4.96 19.99 -16.43
N ASP A 99 6.23 19.84 -16.10
CA ASP A 99 6.88 18.55 -15.81
C ASP A 99 7.54 18.51 -14.40
N THR A 100 7.23 19.46 -13.52
CA THR A 100 7.75 19.49 -12.15
C THR A 100 7.16 18.39 -11.25
N ASN A 101 6.05 17.78 -11.70
CA ASN A 101 5.42 16.61 -11.08
C ASN A 101 5.39 15.41 -12.06
N ALA A 102 6.41 15.31 -12.92
CA ALA A 102 6.53 14.27 -13.93
C ALA A 102 6.74 12.89 -13.31
N ARG A 103 6.52 11.85 -14.10
CA ARG A 103 6.78 10.46 -13.75
C ARG A 103 7.71 9.81 -14.76
N ASP A 104 8.72 9.07 -14.27
CA ASP A 104 9.57 8.19 -15.07
C ASP A 104 9.84 6.91 -14.29
N GLU A 105 9.16 5.85 -14.65
CA GLU A 105 9.13 4.59 -13.90
C GLU A 105 9.58 3.44 -14.78
N LEU A 106 10.57 2.68 -14.33
CA LEU A 106 11.06 1.46 -14.98
C LEU A 106 10.90 0.27 -14.03
N THR A 107 10.26 -0.79 -14.50
CA THR A 107 10.15 -2.06 -13.78
C THR A 107 10.68 -3.19 -14.64
N ALA A 108 11.57 -4.01 -14.06
CA ALA A 108 12.05 -5.25 -14.64
C ALA A 108 11.87 -6.41 -13.67
N ARG A 109 11.40 -7.55 -14.17
CA ARG A 109 11.26 -8.80 -13.41
C ARG A 109 11.84 -9.94 -14.21
N GLY A 110 12.68 -10.72 -13.56
CA GLY A 110 13.21 -11.98 -14.09
C GLY A 110 12.83 -13.13 -13.16
N ALA A 111 12.38 -14.25 -13.71
CA ALA A 111 12.07 -15.44 -12.92
C ALA A 111 12.53 -16.69 -13.66
N ALA A 112 12.97 -17.69 -12.90
CA ALA A 112 13.28 -19.02 -13.41
C ALA A 112 12.77 -20.08 -12.43
N ARG A 113 12.33 -21.20 -12.98
CA ARG A 113 11.85 -22.37 -12.27
C ARG A 113 12.47 -23.61 -12.86
N TRP A 114 12.95 -24.53 -12.03
CA TRP A 114 13.49 -25.81 -12.48
C TRP A 114 13.10 -26.92 -11.52
N GLN A 115 12.75 -28.07 -12.10
CA GLN A 115 12.37 -29.28 -11.40
C GLN A 115 13.55 -30.27 -11.42
N LEU A 116 13.94 -30.75 -10.26
CA LEU A 116 14.93 -31.79 -10.10
C LEU A 116 14.32 -32.94 -9.30
N ASN A 117 13.87 -33.99 -9.97
CA ASN A 117 13.06 -35.06 -9.38
C ASN A 117 11.80 -34.46 -8.72
N GLU A 118 11.62 -34.71 -7.41
CA GLU A 118 10.50 -34.19 -6.61
C GLU A 118 10.76 -32.79 -6.02
N HIS A 119 11.94 -32.19 -6.32
CA HIS A 119 12.34 -30.90 -5.78
C HIS A 119 12.13 -29.80 -6.82
N LEU A 120 11.47 -28.75 -6.41
CA LEU A 120 11.22 -27.56 -7.20
C LEU A 120 12.06 -26.42 -6.65
N PHE A 121 12.75 -25.72 -7.56
CA PHE A 121 13.48 -24.50 -7.27
C PHE A 121 12.91 -23.36 -8.08
N GLU A 122 12.78 -22.21 -7.45
CA GLU A 122 12.32 -20.97 -8.07
C GLU A 122 13.26 -19.83 -7.68
N THR A 123 13.64 -19.02 -8.66
CA THR A 123 14.33 -17.75 -8.41
C THR A 123 13.53 -16.60 -9.01
N ALA A 124 13.58 -15.44 -8.38
CA ALA A 124 13.03 -14.21 -8.93
C ALA A 124 13.96 -13.04 -8.62
N LEU A 125 14.10 -12.16 -9.60
CA LEU A 125 14.83 -10.91 -9.53
C LEU A 125 13.88 -9.77 -9.84
N TYR A 126 13.95 -8.70 -9.07
CA TYR A 126 13.13 -7.50 -9.22
C TYR A 126 14.05 -6.28 -9.29
N TYR A 127 13.77 -5.42 -10.23
CA TYR A 127 14.36 -4.10 -10.32
C TYR A 127 13.26 -3.09 -10.60
N THR A 128 13.16 -2.06 -9.77
CA THR A 128 12.25 -0.94 -10.00
C THR A 128 13.04 0.34 -9.80
N ARG A 129 12.91 1.26 -10.75
CA ARG A 129 13.40 2.62 -10.64
C ARG A 129 12.24 3.56 -10.88
N VAL A 130 11.99 4.41 -9.92
CA VAL A 130 11.07 5.55 -9.98
C VAL A 130 11.93 6.79 -9.91
N ASN A 131 11.70 7.75 -10.78
CA ASN A 131 12.40 9.04 -10.83
C ASN A 131 11.33 10.10 -11.12
N ASN A 132 10.53 10.38 -10.09
CA ASN A 132 9.37 11.24 -10.20
C ASN A 132 9.69 12.61 -9.60
N GLY A 133 9.18 13.66 -10.23
CA GLY A 133 9.15 14.97 -9.61
C GLY A 133 8.08 15.07 -8.53
N TYR A 134 8.22 15.98 -7.60
CA TYR A 134 7.25 16.25 -6.56
C TYR A 134 6.99 17.75 -6.41
N ASP A 135 5.89 18.22 -7.03
CA ASP A 135 5.42 19.60 -6.99
C ASP A 135 3.87 19.56 -6.91
N ALA A 136 3.38 19.19 -5.73
CA ALA A 136 1.99 18.80 -5.54
C ALA A 136 1.16 19.81 -4.74
N PHE A 137 1.79 20.83 -4.15
CA PHE A 137 1.15 21.79 -3.28
C PHE A 137 0.94 23.14 -3.97
N SER A 138 -0.25 23.72 -3.78
CA SER A 138 -0.63 25.01 -4.34
C SER A 138 -1.18 25.91 -3.26
N LEU A 139 -0.65 27.13 -3.15
CA LEU A 139 -1.18 28.17 -2.26
C LEU A 139 -2.60 28.61 -2.65
N ASP A 140 -2.98 28.41 -3.90
CA ASP A 140 -4.28 28.82 -4.45
C ASP A 140 -5.29 27.67 -4.55
N ASN A 141 -4.98 26.47 -4.01
CA ASN A 141 -5.81 25.27 -4.12
C ASN A 141 -6.22 24.97 -5.57
N THR A 142 -5.25 24.93 -6.47
CA THR A 142 -5.41 24.59 -7.88
C THR A 142 -4.34 23.60 -8.32
N ARG A 143 -4.36 23.17 -9.59
CA ARG A 143 -3.26 22.38 -10.19
C ARG A 143 -2.10 23.26 -10.69
N HIS A 144 -2.07 24.53 -10.28
CA HIS A 144 -0.99 25.46 -10.56
C HIS A 144 -0.17 25.68 -9.30
N THR A 145 1.13 25.42 -9.38
CA THR A 145 2.08 25.61 -8.28
C THR A 145 2.94 26.85 -8.52
N LEU A 146 3.58 27.32 -7.48
CA LEU A 146 4.43 28.51 -7.49
C LEU A 146 5.83 28.21 -6.92
N SER A 147 6.13 26.96 -6.63
CA SER A 147 7.40 26.50 -6.05
C SER A 147 8.59 26.92 -6.91
N ASP A 148 9.61 27.51 -6.32
CA ASP A 148 10.89 27.82 -6.99
C ASP A 148 11.89 26.65 -6.87
N GLU A 149 11.66 25.70 -5.96
CA GLU A 149 12.52 24.55 -5.67
C GLU A 149 11.71 23.23 -5.60
N PRO A 150 11.07 22.78 -6.71
CA PRO A 150 10.31 21.54 -6.74
C PRO A 150 11.13 20.33 -6.27
N GLY A 151 10.51 19.43 -5.54
CA GLY A 151 11.16 18.24 -4.98
C GLY A 151 11.12 17.01 -5.88
N GLU A 152 11.47 15.88 -5.28
CA GLU A 152 11.57 14.55 -5.91
C GLU A 152 10.83 13.50 -5.09
N ASP A 153 10.35 12.45 -5.77
CA ASP A 153 9.84 11.22 -5.16
C ASP A 153 10.46 10.03 -5.88
N ASP A 154 11.72 9.75 -5.53
CA ASP A 154 12.57 8.78 -6.20
C ASP A 154 12.69 7.49 -5.41
N LEU A 155 12.77 6.37 -6.13
CA LEU A 155 13.01 5.05 -5.55
C LEU A 155 13.82 4.18 -6.51
N THR A 156 14.84 3.51 -5.97
CA THR A 156 15.49 2.37 -6.62
C THR A 156 15.36 1.13 -5.73
N LEU A 157 14.70 0.09 -6.23
CA LEU A 157 14.56 -1.21 -5.58
C LEU A 157 15.30 -2.28 -6.37
N LYS A 158 16.17 -3.04 -5.71
CA LYS A 158 16.78 -4.28 -6.20
C LYS A 158 16.43 -5.40 -5.24
N ALA A 159 15.78 -6.46 -5.71
CA ALA A 159 15.46 -7.58 -4.84
C ALA A 159 15.67 -8.93 -5.54
N ALA A 160 16.04 -9.94 -4.74
CA ALA A 160 16.23 -11.31 -5.16
C ALA A 160 15.53 -12.27 -4.21
N ARG A 161 14.96 -13.34 -4.76
CA ARG A 161 14.34 -14.42 -4.01
C ARG A 161 14.79 -15.76 -4.57
N ILE A 162 15.12 -16.70 -3.68
CA ILE A 162 15.32 -18.10 -3.99
C ILE A 162 14.38 -18.91 -3.11
N LYS A 163 13.61 -19.80 -3.72
CA LYS A 163 12.69 -20.72 -3.03
C LYS A 163 12.99 -22.15 -3.46
N TRP A 164 13.08 -23.03 -2.50
CA TRP A 164 13.10 -24.48 -2.68
C TRP A 164 11.82 -25.07 -2.10
N GLN A 165 11.27 -26.07 -2.78
CA GLN A 165 10.13 -26.84 -2.31
C GLN A 165 10.34 -28.31 -2.65
N GLY A 166 10.07 -29.20 -1.70
CA GLY A 166 10.24 -30.63 -1.91
C GLY A 166 9.88 -31.46 -0.67
N PRO A 167 9.83 -32.80 -0.82
CA PRO A 167 9.56 -33.69 0.29
C PRO A 167 10.76 -33.82 1.22
N ILE A 168 10.48 -33.86 2.53
CA ILE A 168 11.42 -34.28 3.58
C ILE A 168 10.72 -35.38 4.39
N GLY A 169 11.03 -36.65 4.08
CA GLY A 169 10.33 -37.79 4.67
C GLY A 169 8.83 -37.73 4.37
N PRO A 170 7.94 -37.80 5.36
CA PRO A 170 6.48 -37.78 5.17
C PRO A 170 5.91 -36.34 5.02
N TYR A 171 6.77 -35.35 4.91
CA TYR A 171 6.35 -33.93 4.90
C TYR A 171 6.72 -33.24 3.61
N GLN A 172 5.87 -32.31 3.17
CA GLN A 172 6.18 -31.29 2.19
C GLN A 172 6.83 -30.10 2.90
N SER A 173 8.00 -29.68 2.42
CA SER A 173 8.72 -28.56 2.99
C SER A 173 8.98 -27.50 1.93
N TRP A 174 9.06 -26.23 2.33
CA TRP A 174 9.62 -25.19 1.50
C TRP A 174 10.47 -24.22 2.33
N LEU A 175 11.52 -23.74 1.71
CA LEU A 175 12.49 -22.80 2.26
C LEU A 175 12.61 -21.63 1.30
N GLN A 176 12.52 -20.41 1.80
CA GLN A 176 12.66 -19.20 1.01
C GLN A 176 13.67 -18.26 1.64
N LEU A 177 14.65 -17.83 0.84
CA LEU A 177 15.58 -16.76 1.16
C LEU A 177 15.25 -15.57 0.26
N SER A 178 15.16 -14.38 0.84
CA SER A 178 14.96 -13.14 0.10
C SER A 178 15.93 -12.06 0.57
N HIS A 179 16.35 -11.23 -0.36
CA HIS A 179 17.15 -10.03 -0.09
C HIS A 179 16.59 -8.87 -0.90
N ALA A 180 16.52 -7.69 -0.28
CA ALA A 180 16.12 -6.46 -0.95
C ALA A 180 17.00 -5.30 -0.49
N ASP A 181 17.35 -4.46 -1.44
CA ASP A 181 18.07 -3.21 -1.29
C ASP A 181 17.22 -2.10 -1.89
N THR A 182 16.96 -1.05 -1.14
CA THR A 182 16.07 0.04 -1.52
C THR A 182 16.67 1.37 -1.15
N GLU A 183 16.82 2.25 -2.13
CA GLU A 183 17.24 3.63 -1.99
C GLU A 183 16.03 4.53 -2.31
N THR A 184 15.70 5.51 -1.46
CA THR A 184 14.62 6.48 -1.69
C THR A 184 15.09 7.88 -1.42
N THR A 185 14.70 8.82 -2.29
CA THR A 185 14.80 10.25 -2.05
C THR A 185 13.39 10.83 -2.11
N TYR A 186 12.98 11.52 -1.06
CA TYR A 186 11.75 12.29 -1.02
C TYR A 186 12.07 13.70 -0.57
N SER A 187 11.74 14.67 -1.39
CA SER A 187 11.96 16.07 -1.08
C SER A 187 10.78 16.93 -1.50
N TYR A 188 10.67 18.10 -0.94
CA TYR A 188 9.63 19.06 -1.27
C TYR A 188 10.02 20.48 -0.85
N ASP A 189 9.52 21.45 -1.61
CA ASP A 189 9.47 22.85 -1.22
C ASP A 189 8.45 23.01 -0.09
N GLU A 190 8.90 23.42 1.11
CA GLU A 190 8.02 23.54 2.28
C GLU A 190 7.17 24.81 2.23
N ASP A 191 7.67 25.88 1.59
CA ASP A 191 6.95 27.15 1.51
C ASP A 191 6.01 27.27 0.29
N TRP A 192 6.11 26.35 -0.68
CA TRP A 192 5.29 26.25 -1.90
C TRP A 192 5.28 27.49 -2.77
N SER A 193 6.33 28.32 -2.69
CA SER A 193 6.35 29.64 -3.27
C SER A 193 7.74 30.05 -3.79
N PHE A 194 8.00 31.34 -3.87
CA PHE A 194 9.28 31.89 -4.30
C PHE A 194 9.57 33.19 -3.56
N VAL A 195 10.83 33.50 -3.37
CA VAL A 195 11.29 34.77 -2.75
C VAL A 195 10.86 35.96 -3.61
N GLY A 196 10.11 36.89 -2.99
CA GLY A 196 9.55 38.07 -3.65
C GLY A 196 8.06 38.00 -3.95
N ILE A 197 7.38 36.89 -3.63
CA ILE A 197 5.92 36.77 -3.78
C ILE A 197 5.16 37.75 -2.85
N ALA A 198 5.68 37.97 -1.65
CA ALA A 198 5.14 38.91 -0.66
C ALA A 198 6.30 39.53 0.18
N PRO A 199 7.02 40.53 -0.37
CA PRO A 199 8.23 41.06 0.23
C PRO A 199 8.09 41.41 1.72
N GLY A 200 8.96 40.83 2.55
CA GLY A 200 8.99 40.99 4.00
C GLY A 200 8.14 40.00 4.79
N TRP A 201 7.47 39.08 4.12
CA TRP A 201 6.64 38.03 4.72
C TRP A 201 7.02 36.61 4.26
N GLU A 202 7.80 36.47 3.21
CA GLU A 202 8.25 35.19 2.68
C GLU A 202 9.44 34.63 3.49
N TYR A 203 9.47 33.30 3.58
CA TYR A 203 10.63 32.50 3.97
C TYR A 203 10.96 31.52 2.86
N GLN A 204 12.11 30.91 2.88
CA GLN A 204 12.50 29.86 1.95
C GLN A 204 12.87 28.62 2.73
N SER A 205 12.32 27.50 2.34
CA SER A 205 12.53 26.24 3.00
C SER A 205 12.38 25.03 2.10
N PHE A 206 13.37 24.17 2.14
CA PHE A 206 13.40 22.91 1.43
C PHE A 206 13.69 21.76 2.41
N ASP A 207 13.03 20.62 2.24
CA ASP A 207 13.19 19.46 3.10
C ASP A 207 13.41 18.20 2.26
N GLU A 208 14.54 17.52 2.46
CA GLU A 208 14.92 16.32 1.73
C GLU A 208 15.20 15.16 2.69
N TYR A 209 14.65 13.99 2.37
CA TYR A 209 14.82 12.74 3.08
C TYR A 209 15.42 11.69 2.16
N ARG A 210 16.64 11.25 2.41
CA ARG A 210 17.30 10.13 1.73
C ARG A 210 17.33 8.93 2.65
N ARG A 211 16.78 7.80 2.19
CA ARG A 211 16.78 6.55 2.98
C ARG A 211 17.37 5.42 2.17
N ASP A 212 18.26 4.67 2.83
CA ASP A 212 18.78 3.40 2.35
C ASP A 212 18.26 2.29 3.26
N ARG A 213 17.61 1.30 2.68
CA ARG A 213 17.08 0.15 3.42
C ARG A 213 17.57 -1.14 2.81
N THR A 214 18.19 -1.98 3.64
CA THR A 214 18.51 -3.36 3.29
C THR A 214 17.69 -4.33 4.14
N MET A 215 17.20 -5.42 3.52
CA MET A 215 16.42 -6.43 4.21
C MET A 215 16.80 -7.81 3.70
N THR A 216 17.09 -8.74 4.64
CA THR A 216 17.29 -10.15 4.35
C THR A 216 16.34 -10.97 5.18
N SER A 217 15.63 -11.92 4.58
CA SER A 217 14.72 -12.80 5.31
C SER A 217 14.86 -14.25 4.89
N LEU A 218 14.67 -15.13 5.87
CA LEU A 218 14.61 -16.58 5.70
C LEU A 218 13.31 -17.09 6.28
N GLU A 219 12.58 -17.87 5.49
CA GLU A 219 11.34 -18.51 5.93
C GLU A 219 11.36 -19.99 5.58
N TRP A 220 11.02 -20.81 6.55
CA TRP A 220 10.88 -22.25 6.39
C TRP A 220 9.50 -22.70 6.87
N ARG A 221 8.82 -23.51 6.04
CA ARG A 221 7.51 -24.11 6.39
C ARG A 221 7.51 -25.60 6.09
N VAL A 222 6.74 -26.32 6.89
CA VAL A 222 6.53 -27.78 6.80
C VAL A 222 5.05 -28.08 6.94
N GLN A 223 4.57 -29.02 6.14
CA GLN A 223 3.19 -29.52 6.19
C GLN A 223 3.15 -31.01 5.81
N PRO A 224 2.10 -31.79 6.12
CA PRO A 224 1.98 -33.17 5.69
C PRO A 224 1.93 -33.29 4.17
N LEU A 225 2.58 -34.32 3.61
CA LEU A 225 2.49 -34.66 2.18
C LEU A 225 1.11 -35.18 1.78
N SER A 226 0.47 -35.94 2.66
CA SER A 226 -0.85 -36.52 2.39
C SER A 226 -1.93 -35.74 3.15
N GLY A 227 -2.98 -35.35 2.43
CA GLY A 227 -4.18 -34.77 2.99
C GLY A 227 -4.97 -35.81 3.79
N GLY A 228 -5.41 -35.44 4.99
CA GLY A 228 -6.36 -36.19 5.80
C GLY A 228 -7.46 -35.24 6.28
N ARG A 229 -8.28 -35.68 7.25
CA ARG A 229 -9.25 -34.78 7.91
C ARG A 229 -8.57 -33.65 8.70
N THR A 230 -7.26 -33.75 8.91
CA THR A 230 -6.46 -32.73 9.61
C THR A 230 -5.27 -32.33 8.74
N ALA A 231 -5.23 -31.08 8.33
CA ALA A 231 -4.10 -30.43 7.69
C ALA A 231 -3.45 -29.47 8.71
N TRP A 232 -2.13 -29.35 8.68
CA TRP A 232 -1.43 -28.40 9.52
C TRP A 232 -0.22 -27.82 8.77
N ILE A 233 0.17 -26.65 9.18
CA ILE A 233 1.40 -25.99 8.75
C ILE A 233 2.17 -25.53 9.99
N LEU A 234 3.48 -25.73 9.99
CA LEU A 234 4.41 -25.19 10.99
C LEU A 234 5.45 -24.38 10.23
N GLY A 235 5.81 -23.23 10.74
CA GLY A 235 6.83 -22.39 10.12
C GLY A 235 7.66 -21.60 11.11
N THR A 236 8.81 -21.16 10.61
CA THR A 236 9.71 -20.22 11.28
C THR A 236 10.11 -19.12 10.29
N PHE A 237 10.31 -17.92 10.82
CA PHE A 237 10.67 -16.75 10.05
C PHE A 237 11.78 -15.98 10.77
N LEU A 238 12.80 -15.58 10.02
CA LEU A 238 13.89 -14.74 10.48
C LEU A 238 14.05 -13.57 9.50
N ARG A 239 14.27 -12.37 10.03
CA ARG A 239 14.53 -11.18 9.21
C ARG A 239 15.54 -10.29 9.90
N HIS A 240 16.51 -9.83 9.14
CA HIS A 240 17.39 -8.73 9.48
C HIS A 240 17.10 -7.54 8.55
N GLN A 241 16.85 -6.37 9.13
CA GLN A 241 16.60 -5.14 8.41
C GLN A 241 17.49 -4.03 8.96
N ARG A 242 18.06 -3.25 8.05
CA ARG A 242 18.79 -2.02 8.38
C ARG A 242 18.21 -0.89 7.54
N GLU A 243 17.93 0.24 8.17
CA GLU A 243 17.55 1.48 7.51
C GLU A 243 18.44 2.60 8.00
N THR A 244 18.94 3.42 7.06
CA THR A 244 19.63 4.68 7.33
C THR A 244 18.80 5.81 6.72
N LEU A 245 18.73 6.92 7.43
CA LEU A 245 18.10 8.15 7.00
C LEU A 245 19.13 9.26 7.05
N THR A 246 19.18 10.08 5.99
CA THR A 246 19.79 11.40 6.01
C THR A 246 18.70 12.42 5.67
N ARG A 247 18.53 13.45 6.51
CA ARG A 247 17.62 14.55 6.25
C ARG A 247 18.43 15.83 6.10
N ASP A 248 18.28 16.49 4.97
CA ASP A 248 18.76 17.82 4.70
C ASP A 248 17.56 18.78 4.74
N TYR A 249 17.55 19.69 5.70
CA TYR A 249 16.44 20.62 5.91
C TYR A 249 16.98 22.02 6.16
N SER A 250 16.38 23.01 5.50
CA SER A 250 16.85 24.41 5.51
C SER A 250 17.05 25.00 6.90
N TYR A 251 16.30 24.53 7.90
CA TYR A 251 16.39 25.01 9.28
C TYR A 251 17.28 24.15 10.20
N LEU A 252 17.91 23.11 9.69
CA LEU A 252 18.92 22.36 10.45
C LEU A 252 20.32 23.00 10.29
N PRO A 253 21.16 23.01 11.32
CA PRO A 253 22.53 23.51 11.23
C PRO A 253 23.46 22.67 10.35
N GLY A 254 23.00 21.49 9.94
CA GLY A 254 23.65 20.53 9.05
C GLY A 254 22.79 19.28 8.89
N PRO A 255 23.19 18.32 8.03
CA PRO A 255 22.41 17.12 7.78
C PRO A 255 22.21 16.30 9.07
N PHE A 256 20.96 15.94 9.34
CA PHE A 256 20.64 14.95 10.36
C PHE A 256 20.78 13.53 9.78
N SER A 257 21.37 12.61 10.54
CA SER A 257 21.41 11.21 10.13
C SER A 257 20.96 10.29 11.24
N SER A 258 20.23 9.22 10.86
CA SER A 258 19.87 8.15 11.78
C SER A 258 20.04 6.77 11.17
N LYS A 259 20.16 5.77 12.02
CA LYS A 259 20.23 4.36 11.66
C LYS A 259 19.37 3.55 12.61
N ILE A 260 18.54 2.67 12.05
CA ILE A 260 17.81 1.64 12.78
C ILE A 260 18.16 0.27 12.23
N GLU A 261 18.52 -0.64 13.11
CA GLU A 261 18.74 -2.06 12.82
C GLU A 261 17.69 -2.87 13.56
N THR A 262 17.05 -3.82 12.88
CA THR A 262 15.98 -4.62 13.44
C THR A 262 16.15 -6.08 13.08
N ASP A 263 16.22 -6.93 14.10
CA ASP A 263 16.17 -8.37 13.99
C ASP A 263 14.78 -8.88 14.41
N THR A 264 14.20 -9.76 13.58
CA THR A 264 12.89 -10.35 13.83
C THR A 264 12.99 -11.85 13.76
N GLY A 265 12.52 -12.53 14.79
CA GLY A 265 12.37 -13.99 14.83
C GLY A 265 10.94 -14.38 15.14
N ALA A 266 10.39 -15.36 14.42
CA ALA A 266 9.04 -15.84 14.69
C ALA A 266 8.89 -17.34 14.47
N ILE A 267 7.98 -17.94 15.23
CA ILE A 267 7.45 -19.29 15.03
C ILE A 267 5.94 -19.21 14.88
N PHE A 268 5.38 -20.00 13.98
CA PHE A 268 3.93 -20.01 13.76
C PHE A 268 3.44 -21.41 13.37
N ALA A 269 2.19 -21.68 13.70
CA ALA A 269 1.51 -22.90 13.31
C ALA A 269 0.02 -22.63 13.05
N GLU A 270 -0.56 -23.39 12.15
CA GLU A 270 -2.00 -23.43 11.92
C GLU A 270 -2.44 -24.87 11.69
N VAL A 271 -3.56 -25.25 12.29
CA VAL A 271 -4.21 -26.54 12.11
C VAL A 271 -5.61 -26.32 11.56
N ASN A 272 -5.92 -27.00 10.47
CA ASN A 272 -7.24 -27.06 9.86
C ASN A 272 -7.79 -28.48 10.01
N ARG A 273 -9.03 -28.64 10.49
CA ARG A 273 -9.66 -29.93 10.69
C ARG A 273 -11.07 -29.99 10.13
N ALA A 274 -11.34 -30.97 9.29
CA ALA A 274 -12.68 -31.35 8.90
C ALA A 274 -13.30 -32.23 10.01
N PHE A 275 -14.29 -31.71 10.72
CA PHE A 275 -15.04 -32.43 11.74
C PHE A 275 -16.04 -33.38 11.11
N THR A 276 -16.72 -32.88 10.07
CA THR A 276 -17.63 -33.64 9.19
C THR A 276 -17.30 -33.31 7.73
N ASP A 277 -18.05 -33.85 6.78
CA ASP A 277 -17.88 -33.51 5.37
C ASP A 277 -18.39 -32.09 5.03
N THR A 278 -19.14 -31.47 5.94
CA THR A 278 -19.70 -30.12 5.76
C THR A 278 -19.19 -29.10 6.77
N LEU A 279 -18.61 -29.53 7.89
CA LEU A 279 -18.11 -28.63 8.95
C LEU A 279 -16.60 -28.81 9.13
N SER A 280 -15.88 -27.73 9.01
CA SER A 280 -14.44 -27.65 9.33
C SER A 280 -14.16 -26.48 10.24
N GLY A 281 -13.00 -26.49 10.87
CA GLY A 281 -12.52 -25.39 11.68
C GLY A 281 -11.01 -25.29 11.60
N PHE A 282 -10.50 -24.14 12.00
CA PHE A 282 -9.08 -23.88 12.05
C PHE A 282 -8.69 -23.12 13.32
N ILE A 283 -7.45 -23.29 13.70
CA ILE A 283 -6.78 -22.53 14.75
C ILE A 283 -5.32 -22.32 14.38
N GLY A 284 -4.85 -21.11 14.48
CA GLY A 284 -3.47 -20.73 14.21
C GLY A 284 -2.96 -19.69 15.19
N ALA A 285 -1.66 -19.73 15.45
CA ALA A 285 -0.98 -18.75 16.29
C ALA A 285 0.44 -18.50 15.77
N ARG A 286 0.95 -17.31 16.03
CA ARG A 286 2.32 -16.86 15.78
C ARG A 286 2.84 -16.13 17.01
N LEU A 287 4.05 -16.46 17.40
CA LEU A 287 4.84 -15.74 18.40
C LEU A 287 6.00 -15.08 17.66
N GLU A 288 6.19 -13.80 17.88
CA GLU A 288 7.22 -13.02 17.21
C GLU A 288 7.94 -12.13 18.23
N ARG A 289 9.27 -12.13 18.15
CA ARG A 289 10.15 -11.22 18.87
C ARG A 289 10.85 -10.31 17.88
N ARG A 290 10.89 -9.04 18.19
CA ARG A 290 11.55 -7.99 17.41
C ARG A 290 12.50 -7.22 18.32
N GLU A 291 13.77 -7.21 17.97
CA GLU A 291 14.82 -6.45 18.65
C GLU A 291 15.28 -5.34 17.72
N SER A 292 15.30 -4.11 18.19
CA SER A 292 15.66 -2.92 17.41
C SER A 292 16.71 -2.09 18.14
N HIS A 293 17.59 -1.49 17.36
CA HIS A 293 18.59 -0.57 17.85
C HIS A 293 18.59 0.70 17.01
N TYR A 294 18.17 1.80 17.61
CA TYR A 294 18.16 3.14 17.02
C TYR A 294 19.37 3.93 17.45
N ARG A 295 20.00 4.68 16.52
CA ARG A 295 21.04 5.67 16.79
C ARG A 295 20.98 6.80 15.78
N ASP A 296 21.42 8.02 16.19
CA ASP A 296 21.40 9.19 15.33
C ASP A 296 22.59 10.14 15.58
N SER A 297 22.67 11.21 14.77
CA SER A 297 23.68 12.26 14.85
C SER A 297 23.51 13.16 16.07
N ALA A 298 22.34 13.17 16.72
CA ALA A 298 22.07 13.88 17.98
C ALA A 298 22.50 13.08 19.22
N ALA A 299 23.34 12.04 19.05
CA ALA A 299 23.85 11.15 20.08
C ALA A 299 22.79 10.30 20.79
N VAL A 300 21.58 10.17 20.25
CA VAL A 300 20.59 9.19 20.72
C VAL A 300 21.08 7.80 20.34
N ASN A 301 21.04 6.88 21.31
CA ASN A 301 21.48 5.50 21.15
C ASN A 301 20.63 4.61 22.05
N THR A 302 19.54 4.06 21.51
CA THR A 302 18.50 3.38 22.29
C THR A 302 18.15 2.03 21.69
N PRO A 303 18.40 0.93 22.40
CA PRO A 303 17.81 -0.37 22.08
C PRO A 303 16.35 -0.43 22.57
N PHE A 304 15.50 -1.13 21.84
CA PHE A 304 14.15 -1.45 22.26
C PHE A 304 13.71 -2.78 21.65
N ASP A 305 12.86 -3.50 22.34
CA ASP A 305 12.36 -4.79 21.91
C ASP A 305 10.86 -4.93 22.18
N HIS A 306 10.21 -5.75 21.35
CA HIS A 306 8.79 -6.05 21.45
C HIS A 306 8.58 -7.55 21.25
N ASP A 307 7.84 -8.18 22.17
CA ASP A 307 7.34 -9.53 22.05
C ASP A 307 5.83 -9.48 21.85
N TYR A 308 5.33 -10.04 20.77
CA TYR A 308 3.88 -10.05 20.53
C TYR A 308 3.42 -11.37 19.92
N TRP A 309 2.13 -11.60 20.03
CA TRP A 309 1.50 -12.74 19.41
C TRP A 309 0.33 -12.31 18.53
N THR A 310 0.10 -13.07 17.47
CA THR A 310 -1.07 -12.96 16.60
C THR A 310 -1.69 -14.34 16.45
N GLY A 311 -2.98 -14.38 16.15
CA GLY A 311 -3.65 -15.66 16.01
C GLY A 311 -5.02 -15.53 15.37
N ARG A 312 -5.53 -16.66 14.90
CA ARG A 312 -6.88 -16.76 14.37
C ARG A 312 -7.51 -18.12 14.64
N THR A 313 -8.80 -18.12 14.80
CA THR A 313 -9.60 -19.36 14.89
C THR A 313 -10.93 -19.16 14.21
N GLY A 314 -11.51 -20.21 13.68
CA GLY A 314 -12.81 -20.10 13.03
C GLY A 314 -13.42 -21.44 12.68
N LEU A 315 -14.69 -21.36 12.28
CA LEU A 315 -15.50 -22.45 11.79
C LEU A 315 -16.02 -22.13 10.40
N ILE A 316 -16.05 -23.14 9.53
CA ILE A 316 -16.56 -23.04 8.17
C ILE A 316 -17.60 -24.13 8.00
N TRP A 317 -18.83 -23.74 7.61
CA TRP A 317 -19.91 -24.68 7.35
C TRP A 317 -20.36 -24.59 5.88
N THR A 318 -20.07 -25.65 5.11
CA THR A 318 -20.52 -25.82 3.72
C THR A 318 -21.83 -26.59 3.75
N TYR A 319 -22.96 -25.86 3.80
CA TYR A 319 -24.29 -26.48 3.96
C TYR A 319 -24.89 -26.94 2.64
N GLN A 320 -24.37 -26.46 1.51
CA GLN A 320 -24.74 -26.86 0.16
C GLN A 320 -23.54 -26.72 -0.77
N ARG A 321 -23.51 -27.50 -1.85
CA ARG A 321 -22.45 -27.39 -2.86
C ARG A 321 -22.39 -25.96 -3.44
N GLY A 322 -21.25 -25.32 -3.32
CA GLY A 322 -21.03 -23.93 -3.75
C GLY A 322 -21.56 -22.88 -2.78
N GLN A 323 -22.05 -23.26 -1.57
CA GLN A 323 -22.51 -22.31 -0.57
C GLN A 323 -21.93 -22.63 0.80
N GLN A 324 -21.32 -21.65 1.43
CA GLN A 324 -20.76 -21.79 2.76
C GLN A 324 -20.90 -20.51 3.59
N THR A 325 -20.85 -20.69 4.89
CA THR A 325 -20.73 -19.61 5.87
C THR A 325 -19.59 -19.88 6.81
N TYR A 326 -19.01 -18.82 7.37
CA TYR A 326 -17.92 -18.94 8.33
C TYR A 326 -18.05 -17.91 9.44
N LEU A 327 -17.40 -18.23 10.56
CA LEU A 327 -17.17 -17.32 11.67
C LEU A 327 -15.70 -17.35 12.03
N THR A 328 -15.06 -16.19 12.09
CA THR A 328 -13.63 -16.06 12.41
C THR A 328 -13.43 -15.06 13.55
N LEU A 329 -12.61 -15.43 14.50
CA LEU A 329 -12.03 -14.54 15.51
C LEU A 329 -10.54 -14.45 15.24
N SER A 330 -10.00 -13.24 15.14
CA SER A 330 -8.57 -13.01 14.88
C SER A 330 -8.01 -11.88 15.73
N ARG A 331 -6.72 -11.99 16.08
CA ARG A 331 -5.92 -10.95 16.70
C ARG A 331 -4.76 -10.60 15.80
N GLY A 332 -4.66 -9.31 15.46
CA GLY A 332 -3.54 -8.70 14.76
C GLY A 332 -2.70 -7.83 15.68
N ALA A 333 -1.47 -7.52 15.24
CA ALA A 333 -0.60 -6.56 15.90
C ALA A 333 0.12 -5.70 14.86
N ARG A 334 0.35 -4.44 15.19
CA ARG A 334 1.24 -3.54 14.47
C ARG A 334 2.42 -3.22 15.37
N ALA A 335 3.62 -3.42 14.86
CA ALA A 335 4.83 -3.26 15.65
C ALA A 335 5.05 -1.81 16.08
N GLY A 336 5.60 -1.62 17.26
CA GLY A 336 6.13 -0.36 17.74
C GLY A 336 7.37 0.09 16.97
N GLY A 337 7.87 1.28 17.28
CA GLY A 337 9.00 1.88 16.57
C GLY A 337 9.59 3.11 17.25
N ALA A 338 10.47 3.81 16.53
CA ALA A 338 11.09 5.04 16.97
C ALA A 338 10.66 6.23 16.09
N ASN A 339 10.44 7.38 16.72
CA ASN A 339 10.10 8.64 16.06
C ASN A 339 11.36 9.39 15.62
N ALA A 340 12.03 8.91 14.58
CA ALA A 340 13.27 9.46 14.08
C ALA A 340 13.19 10.95 13.71
N SER A 341 12.07 11.40 13.13
CA SER A 341 11.85 12.81 12.77
C SER A 341 11.72 13.73 13.99
N LEU A 342 11.12 13.23 15.07
CA LEU A 342 11.02 13.95 16.33
C LEU A 342 12.40 14.17 16.94
N LEU A 343 13.20 13.11 17.00
CA LEU A 343 14.55 13.15 17.55
C LEU A 343 15.45 14.10 16.76
N ALA A 344 15.31 14.13 15.41
CA ALA A 344 15.98 15.08 14.54
C ALA A 344 15.65 16.55 14.85
N SER A 345 14.41 16.81 15.22
CA SER A 345 13.91 18.17 15.41
C SER A 345 14.21 18.73 16.79
N ILE A 346 14.43 17.87 17.79
CA ILE A 346 14.81 18.28 19.15
C ILE A 346 16.15 19.02 19.14
N GLU A 347 17.11 18.58 18.31
CA GLU A 347 18.42 19.21 18.18
C GLU A 347 18.36 20.61 17.55
N ALA A 348 17.44 20.79 16.59
CA ALA A 348 17.27 22.06 15.88
C ALA A 348 16.55 23.15 16.71
N LEU A 349 15.91 22.79 17.81
CA LEU A 349 15.04 23.68 18.59
C LEU A 349 15.42 23.65 20.08
N PRO A 350 16.50 24.37 20.50
CA PRO A 350 17.02 24.33 21.88
C PRO A 350 16.03 24.84 22.95
N ASP A 351 14.99 25.57 22.54
CA ASP A 351 13.95 26.07 23.45
C ASP A 351 12.79 25.07 23.64
N LEU A 352 12.86 23.91 22.98
CA LEU A 352 11.89 22.85 23.19
C LEU A 352 12.07 22.22 24.57
N ASP A 353 10.96 22.06 25.31
CA ASP A 353 10.99 21.29 26.55
C ASP A 353 11.32 19.81 26.23
N GLN A 354 12.63 19.52 26.28
CA GLN A 354 13.16 18.18 25.96
C GLN A 354 12.52 17.08 26.81
N ASN A 355 12.08 17.39 28.04
CA ASN A 355 11.39 16.42 28.90
C ASN A 355 10.00 16.07 28.38
N ARG A 356 9.32 17.01 27.73
CA ARG A 356 8.00 16.80 27.14
C ARG A 356 8.05 15.94 25.86
N VAL A 357 9.13 16.07 25.11
CA VAL A 357 9.29 15.45 23.79
C VAL A 357 9.98 14.09 23.88
N SER A 358 10.86 13.88 24.87
CA SER A 358 11.57 12.60 25.07
C SER A 358 10.63 11.42 25.35
N GLY A 359 9.45 11.68 25.92
CA GLY A 359 8.42 10.67 26.15
C GLY A 359 7.86 10.06 24.86
N PHE A 360 7.97 10.74 23.73
CA PHE A 360 7.46 10.29 22.42
C PHE A 360 8.53 9.71 21.50
N SER A 361 9.76 9.51 22.00
CA SER A 361 10.87 9.00 21.17
C SER A 361 10.65 7.58 20.65
N ILE A 362 9.93 6.76 21.39
CA ILE A 362 9.57 5.38 21.08
C ILE A 362 8.08 5.22 21.31
N PHE A 363 7.42 4.47 20.46
CA PHE A 363 6.02 4.08 20.58
C PHE A 363 5.88 2.56 20.57
N ASP A 364 4.88 2.08 21.30
CA ASP A 364 4.62 0.66 21.53
C ASP A 364 3.80 0.01 20.39
N GLU A 365 3.53 -1.28 20.51
CA GLU A 365 2.67 -2.01 19.60
C GLU A 365 1.22 -1.54 19.69
N GLU A 366 0.52 -1.61 18.57
CA GLU A 366 -0.93 -1.48 18.47
C GLU A 366 -1.54 -2.85 18.26
N THR A 367 -2.65 -3.17 18.89
CA THR A 367 -3.35 -4.44 18.73
C THR A 367 -4.77 -4.27 18.20
N LEU A 368 -5.25 -5.32 17.51
CA LEU A 368 -6.60 -5.37 16.97
C LEU A 368 -7.20 -6.75 17.17
N ILE A 369 -8.42 -6.79 17.71
CA ILE A 369 -9.25 -8.01 17.77
C ILE A 369 -10.40 -7.84 16.78
N SER A 370 -10.63 -8.85 15.93
CA SER A 370 -11.67 -8.86 14.91
C SER A 370 -12.55 -10.09 15.03
N LEU A 371 -13.86 -9.89 15.05
CA LEU A 371 -14.87 -10.91 14.87
C LEU A 371 -15.55 -10.68 13.51
N GLU A 372 -15.52 -11.70 12.66
CA GLU A 372 -16.11 -11.65 11.33
C GLU A 372 -17.02 -12.85 11.09
N TRP A 373 -18.25 -12.59 10.65
CA TRP A 373 -19.13 -13.55 10.04
C TRP A 373 -19.18 -13.33 8.54
N GLY A 374 -18.99 -14.40 7.76
CA GLY A 374 -19.02 -14.31 6.31
C GLY A 374 -19.89 -15.40 5.70
N TRP A 375 -20.39 -15.08 4.53
CA TRP A 375 -21.15 -15.98 3.68
C TRP A 375 -20.71 -15.83 2.23
N GLN A 376 -20.63 -16.96 1.52
CA GLN A 376 -20.41 -16.97 0.07
C GLN A 376 -21.27 -18.02 -0.60
N GLY A 377 -21.77 -17.67 -1.79
CA GLY A 377 -22.61 -18.54 -2.57
C GLY A 377 -22.30 -18.45 -4.07
N PHE A 378 -22.44 -19.59 -4.74
CA PHE A 378 -22.43 -19.70 -6.18
C PHE A 378 -23.67 -20.42 -6.66
N TRP A 379 -24.41 -19.82 -7.61
CA TRP A 379 -25.62 -20.35 -8.24
C TRP A 379 -25.37 -20.60 -9.72
N PRO A 380 -25.00 -21.84 -10.10
CA PRO A 380 -24.67 -22.17 -11.50
C PRO A 380 -25.82 -21.91 -12.48
N GLY A 381 -27.08 -22.09 -12.05
CA GLY A 381 -28.25 -21.91 -12.93
C GLY A 381 -28.47 -20.48 -13.45
N ILE A 382 -27.94 -19.48 -12.75
CA ILE A 382 -27.98 -18.05 -13.14
C ILE A 382 -26.59 -17.44 -13.26
N ASN A 383 -25.55 -18.25 -13.09
CA ASN A 383 -24.16 -17.85 -13.12
C ASN A 383 -23.86 -16.63 -12.22
N LEU A 384 -24.34 -16.68 -10.97
CA LEU A 384 -24.14 -15.65 -9.94
C LEU A 384 -23.20 -16.17 -8.87
N GLN A 385 -22.18 -15.41 -8.56
CA GLN A 385 -21.33 -15.56 -7.38
C GLN A 385 -21.53 -14.36 -6.47
N SER A 386 -21.70 -14.57 -5.16
CA SER A 386 -21.83 -13.49 -4.18
C SER A 386 -21.11 -13.82 -2.88
N ARG A 387 -20.56 -12.78 -2.22
CA ARG A 387 -19.90 -12.86 -0.92
C ARG A 387 -20.41 -11.73 -0.06
N LEU A 388 -20.65 -12.01 1.20
CA LEU A 388 -21.02 -11.03 2.23
C LEU A 388 -20.16 -11.28 3.45
N ALA A 389 -19.59 -10.22 4.02
CA ALA A 389 -18.93 -10.23 5.31
C ALA A 389 -19.51 -9.14 6.20
N ILE A 390 -19.70 -9.46 7.48
CA ILE A 390 -20.05 -8.50 8.55
C ILE A 390 -18.98 -8.64 9.61
N PHE A 391 -18.40 -7.53 10.03
CA PHE A 391 -17.28 -7.53 10.96
C PHE A 391 -17.42 -6.48 12.06
N ALA A 392 -16.81 -6.79 13.20
CA ALA A 392 -16.58 -5.86 14.30
C ALA A 392 -15.13 -6.01 14.76
N MET A 393 -14.43 -4.88 14.84
CA MET A 393 -13.02 -4.82 15.22
C MET A 393 -12.85 -3.79 16.33
N GLU A 394 -12.02 -4.13 17.31
CA GLU A 394 -11.58 -3.24 18.38
C GLU A 394 -10.07 -3.07 18.30
N ARG A 395 -9.61 -1.84 18.42
CA ARG A 395 -8.20 -1.44 18.36
C ARG A 395 -7.80 -0.82 19.67
N ASP A 396 -6.77 -1.37 20.28
CA ASP A 396 -6.17 -0.88 21.51
C ASP A 396 -4.78 -0.34 21.23
N ASP A 397 -4.34 0.67 22.01
CA ASP A 397 -3.05 1.33 21.86
C ASP A 397 -2.81 1.83 20.44
N GLN A 398 -3.85 2.39 19.82
CA GLN A 398 -3.85 2.80 18.42
C GLN A 398 -2.76 3.83 18.16
N GLN A 399 -1.89 3.54 17.21
CA GLN A 399 -0.82 4.41 16.77
C GLN A 399 -1.39 5.56 15.94
N VAL A 400 -1.44 6.74 16.53
CA VAL A 400 -1.91 7.98 15.89
C VAL A 400 -0.74 8.95 15.66
N ARG A 401 -0.86 9.79 14.64
CA ARG A 401 0.13 10.84 14.38
C ARG A 401 -0.21 12.09 15.17
N GLY A 402 0.67 12.48 16.07
CA GLY A 402 0.68 13.78 16.72
C GLY A 402 1.59 14.75 15.99
N SER A 403 1.45 16.05 16.29
CA SER A 403 2.36 17.09 15.83
C SER A 403 2.57 18.10 16.94
N VAL A 404 3.82 18.43 17.24
CA VAL A 404 4.15 19.60 18.05
C VAL A 404 4.33 20.77 17.11
N VAL A 405 3.60 21.85 17.34
CA VAL A 405 3.65 23.07 16.54
C VAL A 405 4.45 24.11 17.26
N ILE A 406 5.50 24.64 16.62
CA ILE A 406 6.44 25.59 17.22
C ILE A 406 6.57 26.81 16.32
N PRO A 407 6.27 28.03 16.82
CA PRO A 407 6.54 29.27 16.11
C PRO A 407 8.06 29.45 15.94
N ARG A 408 8.50 29.79 14.74
CA ARG A 408 9.88 30.21 14.47
C ARG A 408 10.05 31.73 14.63
N ASN A 409 11.30 32.19 14.80
CA ASN A 409 11.60 33.61 14.98
C ASN A 409 11.33 34.46 13.72
N ASP A 410 11.23 33.85 12.55
CA ASP A 410 10.90 34.49 11.29
C ASP A 410 9.38 34.62 11.03
N GLY A 411 8.56 34.13 11.96
CA GLY A 411 7.10 34.12 11.86
C GLY A 411 6.52 32.87 11.21
N SER A 412 7.35 31.99 10.67
CA SER A 412 6.93 30.68 10.15
C SER A 412 6.67 29.67 11.28
N THR A 413 6.22 28.48 10.95
CA THR A 413 5.85 27.44 11.90
C THR A 413 6.63 26.16 11.63
N ALA A 414 7.26 25.59 12.65
CA ALA A 414 7.82 24.24 12.57
C ALA A 414 6.80 23.21 13.04
N PHE A 415 6.69 22.13 12.28
CA PHE A 415 5.87 20.96 12.63
C PHE A 415 6.78 19.79 12.94
N ILE A 416 6.63 19.23 14.13
CA ILE A 416 7.35 18.03 14.52
C ILE A 416 6.35 16.90 14.66
N ASP A 417 6.27 16.07 13.61
CA ASP A 417 5.39 14.93 13.61
C ASP A 417 5.99 13.76 14.41
N TYR A 418 5.15 13.09 15.18
CA TYR A 418 5.48 11.88 15.91
C TYR A 418 4.30 10.90 15.89
N THR A 419 4.57 9.65 16.20
CA THR A 419 3.58 8.61 16.44
C THR A 419 3.49 8.33 17.93
N ASP A 420 2.28 8.18 18.45
CA ASP A 420 2.00 7.86 19.85
C ASP A 420 0.87 6.82 19.93
N ASN A 421 0.86 6.03 21.01
CA ASN A 421 -0.20 5.09 21.33
C ASN A 421 -1.30 5.79 22.17
N ALA A 422 -1.93 6.79 21.59
CA ALA A 422 -2.79 7.72 22.32
C ALA A 422 -4.30 7.43 22.19
N ALA A 423 -4.68 6.42 21.39
CA ALA A 423 -6.08 6.21 21.08
C ALA A 423 -6.51 4.74 21.18
N ALA A 424 -7.80 4.54 21.47
CA ALA A 424 -8.53 3.31 21.23
C ALA A 424 -9.70 3.59 20.29
N GLY A 425 -10.13 2.61 19.52
CA GLY A 425 -11.22 2.81 18.57
C GLY A 425 -11.79 1.53 18.01
N HIS A 426 -12.92 1.64 17.33
CA HIS A 426 -13.59 0.52 16.72
C HIS A 426 -13.83 0.71 15.23
N HIS A 427 -13.95 -0.42 14.52
CA HIS A 427 -14.44 -0.51 13.15
C HIS A 427 -15.55 -1.54 13.08
N ARG A 428 -16.72 -1.17 12.59
CA ARG A 428 -17.87 -2.06 12.37
C ARG A 428 -18.34 -1.88 10.95
N GLY A 429 -18.61 -2.96 10.26
CA GLY A 429 -18.98 -2.79 8.87
C GLY A 429 -19.53 -4.04 8.20
N LEU A 430 -19.91 -3.80 6.94
CA LEU A 430 -20.42 -4.79 6.03
C LEU A 430 -19.73 -4.62 4.68
N GLU A 431 -19.33 -5.74 4.08
CA GLU A 431 -18.80 -5.79 2.73
C GLU A 431 -19.60 -6.79 1.90
N TRP A 432 -20.02 -6.36 0.72
CA TRP A 432 -20.75 -7.20 -0.21
C TRP A 432 -20.12 -7.15 -1.59
N GLU A 433 -19.86 -8.33 -2.15
CA GLU A 433 -19.35 -8.52 -3.51
C GLU A 433 -20.30 -9.43 -4.29
N ALA A 434 -20.57 -9.08 -5.54
CA ALA A 434 -21.32 -9.92 -6.46
C ALA A 434 -20.70 -9.89 -7.85
N ARG A 435 -20.63 -11.05 -8.48
CA ARG A 435 -20.28 -11.24 -9.90
C ARG A 435 -21.40 -12.01 -10.57
N TRP A 436 -21.95 -11.43 -11.60
CA TRP A 436 -23.08 -11.99 -12.30
C TRP A 436 -22.86 -11.97 -13.80
N GLN A 437 -23.00 -13.14 -14.42
CA GLN A 437 -22.92 -13.32 -15.86
C GLN A 437 -24.23 -13.95 -16.35
N PRO A 438 -25.27 -13.13 -16.63
CA PRO A 438 -26.61 -13.64 -17.01
C PRO A 438 -26.61 -14.38 -18.36
N ASN A 439 -25.68 -14.08 -19.25
CA ASN A 439 -25.45 -14.70 -20.54
C ASN A 439 -23.97 -14.56 -20.95
N GLU A 440 -23.62 -15.01 -22.14
CA GLU A 440 -22.23 -14.96 -22.66
C GLU A 440 -21.74 -13.54 -22.97
N GLU A 441 -22.66 -12.58 -23.14
CA GLU A 441 -22.33 -11.21 -23.56
C GLU A 441 -22.12 -10.27 -22.36
N TRP A 442 -22.81 -10.49 -21.24
CA TRP A 442 -22.85 -9.53 -20.14
C TRP A 442 -22.17 -10.05 -18.87
N HIS A 443 -21.26 -9.24 -18.34
CA HIS A 443 -20.58 -9.48 -17.07
C HIS A 443 -20.80 -8.27 -16.16
N TRP A 444 -21.33 -8.51 -14.97
CA TRP A 444 -21.58 -7.50 -13.96
C TRP A 444 -20.74 -7.78 -12.72
N GLN A 445 -20.20 -6.72 -12.14
CA GLN A 445 -19.49 -6.79 -10.88
C GLN A 445 -19.98 -5.66 -9.97
N LEU A 446 -20.31 -6.01 -8.73
CA LEU A 446 -20.66 -5.07 -7.67
C LEU A 446 -19.74 -5.30 -6.48
N ASN A 447 -19.18 -4.22 -5.94
CA ASN A 447 -18.53 -4.19 -4.64
C ASN A 447 -19.16 -3.05 -3.84
N LEU A 448 -19.55 -3.32 -2.59
CA LEU A 448 -20.12 -2.37 -1.65
C LEU A 448 -19.47 -2.57 -0.30
N GLY A 449 -19.01 -1.49 0.32
CA GLY A 449 -18.54 -1.41 1.70
C GLY A 449 -19.31 -0.37 2.48
N ILE A 450 -19.70 -0.71 3.70
CA ILE A 450 -20.27 0.22 4.69
C ILE A 450 -19.41 0.10 5.94
N LEU A 451 -18.99 1.22 6.50
CA LEU A 451 -18.04 1.29 7.60
C LEU A 451 -18.46 2.35 8.62
N ASP A 452 -18.46 1.96 9.88
CA ASP A 452 -18.46 2.85 11.04
C ASP A 452 -17.09 2.70 11.72
N ALA A 453 -16.30 3.77 11.72
CA ALA A 453 -14.93 3.80 12.26
C ALA A 453 -14.74 5.05 13.11
N GLN A 454 -14.66 4.89 14.44
CA GLN A 454 -14.59 5.98 15.39
C GLN A 454 -13.49 5.74 16.43
N PHE A 455 -13.00 6.83 17.01
CA PHE A 455 -12.20 6.79 18.23
C PHE A 455 -13.14 6.61 19.43
N ASP A 456 -12.92 5.60 20.26
CA ASP A 456 -13.63 5.42 21.52
C ASP A 456 -13.01 6.28 22.62
N GLU A 457 -11.68 6.29 22.68
CA GLU A 457 -10.89 7.09 23.59
C GLU A 457 -9.73 7.73 22.83
N TYR A 458 -9.69 9.05 22.80
CA TYR A 458 -8.58 9.78 22.20
C TYR A 458 -8.49 11.20 22.76
N VAL A 459 -7.34 11.52 23.35
CA VAL A 459 -6.97 12.89 23.73
C VAL A 459 -5.74 13.28 22.91
N SER A 460 -5.87 14.33 22.08
CA SER A 460 -4.77 14.80 21.24
C SER A 460 -3.61 15.38 22.07
N ALA A 461 -2.45 15.54 21.44
CA ALA A 461 -1.28 16.18 22.06
C ALA A 461 -1.55 17.61 22.58
N THR A 462 -2.56 18.29 22.04
CA THR A 462 -2.99 19.62 22.49
C THR A 462 -3.98 19.57 23.65
N GLY A 463 -4.37 18.37 24.11
CA GLY A 463 -5.36 18.15 25.18
C GLY A 463 -6.81 18.20 24.72
N GLU A 464 -7.08 18.21 23.43
CA GLU A 464 -8.42 18.14 22.87
C GLU A 464 -8.95 16.71 22.96
N ASN A 465 -10.20 16.56 23.45
CA ASN A 465 -10.87 15.26 23.49
C ASN A 465 -11.53 14.98 22.13
N LEU A 466 -11.00 14.00 21.40
CA LEU A 466 -11.46 13.56 20.08
C LEU A 466 -12.24 12.23 20.14
N SER A 467 -12.64 11.78 21.35
CA SER A 467 -13.48 10.59 21.52
C SER A 467 -14.83 10.77 20.81
N GLY A 468 -15.27 9.75 20.08
CA GLY A 468 -16.47 9.79 19.23
C GLY A 468 -16.25 10.40 17.84
N ARG A 469 -15.05 10.91 17.52
CA ARG A 469 -14.71 11.41 16.19
C ARG A 469 -14.51 10.27 15.20
N GLU A 470 -14.97 10.48 13.97
CA GLU A 470 -14.66 9.59 12.84
C GLU A 470 -13.14 9.50 12.62
N GLN A 471 -12.63 8.29 12.40
CA GLN A 471 -11.21 8.10 12.06
C GLN A 471 -10.89 8.66 10.66
N PRO A 472 -9.71 9.24 10.46
CA PRO A 472 -9.36 9.82 9.16
C PRO A 472 -9.27 8.74 8.06
N GLN A 473 -9.57 9.15 6.82
CA GLN A 473 -9.54 8.32 5.61
C GLN A 473 -10.46 7.09 5.68
N SER A 474 -11.55 7.18 6.45
CA SER A 474 -12.51 6.11 6.68
C SER A 474 -13.91 6.52 6.22
N PRO A 475 -14.17 6.54 4.89
CA PRO A 475 -15.51 6.89 4.38
C PRO A 475 -16.55 5.89 4.85
N SER A 476 -17.75 6.37 5.20
CA SER A 476 -18.82 5.54 5.76
C SER A 476 -19.41 4.56 4.73
N TRP A 477 -19.26 4.85 3.45
CA TRP A 477 -19.59 3.91 2.36
C TRP A 477 -18.62 4.05 1.17
N GLN A 478 -18.44 2.95 0.46
CA GLN A 478 -17.72 2.86 -0.80
C GLN A 478 -18.42 1.87 -1.73
N TYR A 479 -18.43 2.14 -3.03
CA TYR A 479 -18.92 1.18 -4.01
C TYR A 479 -18.12 1.21 -5.31
N SER A 480 -18.17 0.08 -6.04
CA SER A 480 -17.77 -0.04 -7.43
C SER A 480 -18.80 -0.92 -8.17
N LEU A 481 -19.36 -0.39 -9.24
CA LEU A 481 -20.26 -1.09 -10.14
C LEU A 481 -19.63 -1.18 -11.52
N GLY A 482 -19.25 -2.38 -11.94
CA GLY A 482 -18.70 -2.68 -13.25
C GLY A 482 -19.70 -3.37 -14.15
N ALA A 483 -19.75 -2.98 -15.42
CA ALA A 483 -20.48 -3.67 -16.48
C ALA A 483 -19.58 -3.84 -17.69
N ARG A 484 -19.46 -5.08 -18.18
CA ARG A 484 -18.78 -5.41 -19.42
C ARG A 484 -19.77 -6.04 -20.38
N TRP A 485 -19.81 -5.54 -21.60
CA TRP A 485 -20.60 -6.04 -22.70
C TRP A 485 -19.68 -6.51 -23.83
N ASP A 486 -19.65 -7.81 -24.06
CA ASP A 486 -18.95 -8.44 -25.17
C ASP A 486 -19.85 -8.38 -26.43
N ILE A 487 -19.71 -7.29 -27.20
CA ILE A 487 -20.52 -6.98 -28.39
C ILE A 487 -20.25 -7.99 -29.52
N HIS A 488 -19.01 -8.45 -29.59
CA HIS A 488 -18.51 -9.38 -30.60
C HIS A 488 -17.37 -10.19 -29.98
N PRO A 489 -17.07 -11.41 -30.39
CA PRO A 489 -15.93 -12.17 -29.88
C PRO A 489 -14.58 -11.44 -29.91
N LEU A 490 -14.48 -10.37 -30.73
CA LEU A 490 -13.27 -9.57 -30.88
C LEU A 490 -13.43 -8.13 -30.34
N ALA A 491 -14.55 -7.79 -29.68
CA ALA A 491 -14.81 -6.43 -29.21
C ALA A 491 -15.66 -6.39 -27.94
N ALA A 492 -15.25 -5.62 -26.95
CA ALA A 492 -15.97 -5.41 -25.69
C ALA A 492 -16.00 -3.95 -25.28
N VAL A 493 -17.07 -3.56 -24.61
CA VAL A 493 -17.19 -2.28 -23.89
C VAL A 493 -17.24 -2.57 -22.40
N GLN A 494 -16.48 -1.81 -21.62
CA GLN A 494 -16.53 -1.88 -20.16
C GLN A 494 -16.81 -0.49 -19.59
N LEU A 495 -17.72 -0.44 -18.63
CA LEU A 495 -18.03 0.75 -17.83
C LEU A 495 -17.80 0.40 -16.36
N GLU A 496 -17.30 1.36 -15.61
CA GLU A 496 -17.15 1.27 -14.16
C GLU A 496 -17.57 2.59 -13.53
N LEU A 497 -18.48 2.51 -12.57
CA LEU A 497 -18.84 3.61 -11.70
C LEU A 497 -18.35 3.29 -10.29
N ALA A 498 -17.44 4.11 -9.77
CA ALA A 498 -16.90 3.97 -8.43
C ALA A 498 -17.20 5.24 -7.61
N GLY A 499 -17.43 5.07 -6.32
CA GLY A 499 -17.67 6.20 -5.44
C GLY A 499 -17.40 5.89 -3.98
N SER A 500 -17.25 6.97 -3.21
CA SER A 500 -17.09 6.93 -1.76
C SER A 500 -17.74 8.13 -1.10
N ASP A 501 -18.12 7.97 0.16
CA ASP A 501 -18.52 9.07 1.02
C ASP A 501 -17.36 10.04 1.28
N ARG A 502 -17.69 11.20 1.81
CA ARG A 502 -16.69 12.13 2.35
C ARG A 502 -15.91 11.46 3.50
N TYR A 503 -14.69 11.93 3.74
CA TYR A 503 -13.89 11.54 4.90
C TYR A 503 -12.91 12.65 5.28
N PHE A 504 -12.53 12.71 6.55
CA PHE A 504 -11.51 13.63 7.03
C PHE A 504 -10.10 13.16 6.60
N PHE A 505 -9.22 14.10 6.23
CA PHE A 505 -7.84 13.75 5.91
C PHE A 505 -6.99 13.47 7.14
N SER A 506 -7.37 14.04 8.28
CA SER A 506 -6.64 13.92 9.55
C SER A 506 -7.60 14.01 10.73
N ASP A 507 -7.20 13.48 11.85
CA ASP A 507 -7.81 13.68 13.16
C ASP A 507 -7.61 15.09 13.73
N ARG A 508 -6.63 15.84 13.22
CA ARG A 508 -6.17 17.14 13.74
C ARG A 508 -6.93 18.36 13.19
N HIS A 509 -7.76 18.19 12.17
CA HIS A 509 -8.52 19.28 11.53
C HIS A 509 -9.78 18.78 10.81
N GLU A 510 -10.64 19.71 10.43
CA GLU A 510 -11.94 19.43 9.80
C GLU A 510 -11.89 19.39 8.26
N VAL A 511 -10.69 19.51 7.65
CA VAL A 511 -10.56 19.44 6.19
C VAL A 511 -10.84 18.02 5.74
N ALA A 512 -11.83 17.88 4.87
CA ALA A 512 -12.33 16.61 4.38
C ALA A 512 -12.20 16.51 2.87
N ASN A 513 -12.16 15.29 2.37
CA ASN A 513 -12.46 14.99 0.98
C ASN A 513 -13.97 15.10 0.77
N ASP A 514 -14.37 15.50 -0.43
CA ASP A 514 -15.78 15.54 -0.80
C ASP A 514 -16.27 14.15 -1.19
N GLU A 515 -17.58 13.96 -1.27
CA GLU A 515 -18.18 12.74 -1.83
C GLU A 515 -17.77 12.58 -3.30
N ILE A 516 -17.30 11.39 -3.66
CA ILE A 516 -16.69 11.11 -4.95
C ILE A 516 -17.57 10.14 -5.75
N HIS A 517 -17.78 10.48 -7.04
CA HIS A 517 -18.33 9.57 -8.04
C HIS A 517 -17.52 9.70 -9.32
N GLN A 518 -16.83 8.63 -9.71
CA GLN A 518 -16.00 8.58 -10.90
C GLN A 518 -16.53 7.58 -11.90
N LEU A 519 -16.59 7.98 -13.16
CA LEU A 519 -16.91 7.11 -14.29
C LEU A 519 -15.64 6.77 -15.05
N ASN A 520 -15.37 5.48 -15.20
CA ASN A 520 -14.32 4.94 -16.05
C ASN A 520 -14.96 4.14 -17.19
N ALA A 521 -14.34 4.13 -18.36
CA ALA A 521 -14.81 3.35 -19.49
C ALA A 521 -13.66 2.85 -20.36
N SER A 522 -13.88 1.73 -21.03
CA SER A 522 -12.98 1.27 -22.08
C SER A 522 -13.74 0.55 -23.20
N ILE A 523 -13.16 0.64 -24.39
CA ILE A 523 -13.54 -0.13 -25.57
C ILE A 523 -12.30 -0.89 -26.00
N SER A 524 -12.42 -2.22 -26.06
CA SER A 524 -11.32 -3.09 -26.47
C SER A 524 -11.72 -3.88 -27.70
N GLY A 525 -10.72 -4.21 -28.51
CA GLY A 525 -10.90 -5.04 -29.68
C GLY A 525 -9.60 -5.71 -30.09
N GLY A 526 -9.70 -6.67 -31.03
CA GLY A 526 -8.52 -7.38 -31.51
C GLY A 526 -8.76 -8.10 -32.81
N ARG A 527 -7.67 -8.43 -33.51
CA ARG A 527 -7.66 -9.29 -34.68
C ARG A 527 -6.34 -10.04 -34.79
N GLY A 528 -6.42 -11.36 -34.75
CA GLY A 528 -5.23 -12.21 -34.72
C GLY A 528 -4.36 -11.87 -33.52
N ARG A 529 -3.08 -11.56 -33.75
CA ARG A 529 -2.10 -11.26 -32.69
C ARG A 529 -2.17 -9.82 -32.13
N TRP A 530 -3.02 -8.99 -32.68
CA TRP A 530 -3.15 -7.59 -32.28
C TRP A 530 -4.39 -7.39 -31.42
N GLN A 531 -4.20 -6.72 -30.29
CA GLN A 531 -5.26 -6.25 -29.40
C GLN A 531 -5.08 -4.76 -29.20
N TRP A 532 -6.16 -4.03 -29.03
CA TRP A 532 -6.16 -2.61 -28.71
C TRP A 532 -7.22 -2.31 -27.66
N THR A 533 -6.98 -1.28 -26.88
CA THR A 533 -7.93 -0.76 -25.90
C THR A 533 -7.86 0.76 -25.93
N LEU A 534 -8.99 1.40 -26.18
CA LEU A 534 -9.22 2.82 -25.92
C LEU A 534 -9.85 2.89 -24.52
N TRP A 535 -9.32 3.71 -23.64
CA TRP A 535 -9.78 3.79 -22.27
C TRP A 535 -9.77 5.22 -21.74
N GLY A 536 -10.61 5.47 -20.73
CA GLY A 536 -10.61 6.73 -20.00
C GLY A 536 -10.92 6.52 -18.53
N ARG A 537 -10.22 7.25 -17.68
CA ARG A 537 -10.43 7.33 -16.23
C ARG A 537 -10.96 8.69 -15.88
N ASN A 538 -11.76 8.76 -14.82
CA ASN A 538 -12.40 10.00 -14.37
C ASN A 538 -13.05 10.78 -15.52
N LEU A 539 -13.86 10.10 -16.34
CA LEU A 539 -14.47 10.70 -17.55
C LEU A 539 -15.37 11.91 -17.25
N THR A 540 -15.89 11.98 -16.04
CA THR A 540 -16.69 13.11 -15.52
C THR A 540 -15.86 14.31 -15.13
N ASP A 541 -14.52 14.19 -15.14
CA ASP A 541 -13.54 15.22 -14.77
C ASP A 541 -13.80 15.82 -13.38
N ARG A 542 -14.12 14.98 -12.41
CA ARG A 542 -14.34 15.38 -11.03
C ARG A 542 -13.01 15.63 -10.34
N ASP A 543 -12.91 16.74 -9.65
CA ASP A 543 -11.80 16.97 -8.73
C ASP A 543 -11.85 15.97 -7.59
N THR A 544 -10.73 15.35 -7.32
CA THR A 544 -10.48 14.47 -6.18
C THR A 544 -9.27 14.98 -5.44
N TYR A 545 -9.19 14.67 -4.15
CA TYR A 545 -8.09 15.12 -3.32
C TYR A 545 -7.43 13.94 -2.64
N THR A 546 -6.10 13.89 -2.70
CA THR A 546 -5.31 12.80 -2.11
C THR A 546 -4.83 13.13 -0.71
N ARG A 547 -4.75 14.43 -0.37
CA ARG A 547 -4.28 14.93 0.92
C ARG A 547 -4.91 16.28 1.23
N GLY A 548 -5.03 16.63 2.52
CA GLY A 548 -5.51 17.93 2.96
C GLY A 548 -4.87 18.37 4.27
N PHE A 549 -4.74 19.69 4.45
CA PHE A 549 -4.21 20.35 5.63
C PHE A 549 -5.17 21.43 6.09
N GLY A 550 -5.21 21.72 7.39
CA GLY A 550 -6.12 22.72 7.95
C GLY A 550 -5.63 23.35 9.25
N THR A 551 -4.39 23.11 9.63
CA THR A 551 -3.84 23.57 10.93
C THR A 551 -2.88 24.73 10.81
N PHE A 552 -2.54 25.18 9.59
CA PHE A 552 -1.58 26.25 9.33
C PHE A 552 -1.97 27.09 8.11
N GLY A 553 -1.38 28.26 7.99
CA GLY A 553 -1.36 29.06 6.79
C GLY A 553 0.03 29.01 6.16
N ASN A 554 0.14 28.83 4.84
CA ASN A 554 1.40 28.82 4.11
C ASN A 554 1.51 29.94 3.06
N ASP A 555 0.49 30.79 2.94
CA ASP A 555 0.45 31.88 1.97
C ASP A 555 0.97 33.20 2.59
N PRO A 556 2.19 33.66 2.23
CA PRO A 556 2.74 34.90 2.75
C PRO A 556 1.97 36.13 2.26
N ARG A 557 1.25 36.06 1.12
CA ARG A 557 0.37 37.13 0.63
C ARG A 557 -0.80 37.39 1.59
N LYS A 558 -1.17 36.38 2.39
CA LYS A 558 -2.21 36.39 3.42
C LYS A 558 -1.66 36.45 4.83
N GLN A 559 -0.35 36.76 4.99
CA GLN A 559 0.33 36.83 6.29
C GLN A 559 0.20 35.52 7.09
N TYR A 560 0.27 34.39 6.37
CA TYR A 560 0.17 33.04 6.96
C TYR A 560 -1.14 32.79 7.73
N THR A 561 -2.23 33.42 7.30
CA THR A 561 -3.55 33.14 7.90
C THR A 561 -3.90 31.68 7.67
N VAL A 562 -4.32 31.01 8.75
CA VAL A 562 -4.71 29.58 8.71
C VAL A 562 -5.86 29.39 7.74
N GLU A 563 -5.67 28.51 6.79
CA GLU A 563 -6.64 28.15 5.76
C GLU A 563 -6.50 26.68 5.32
N PRO A 564 -7.53 26.07 4.73
CA PRO A 564 -7.43 24.71 4.23
C PRO A 564 -6.63 24.66 2.92
N TYR A 565 -5.71 23.67 2.81
CA TYR A 565 -5.03 23.31 1.57
C TYR A 565 -5.35 21.89 1.18
N ARG A 566 -5.46 21.62 -0.12
CA ARG A 566 -5.78 20.31 -0.68
C ARG A 566 -4.83 19.96 -1.82
N GLN A 567 -4.34 18.73 -1.83
CA GLN A 567 -3.57 18.17 -2.93
C GLN A 567 -4.51 17.49 -3.92
N TYR A 568 -4.47 17.90 -5.18
CA TYR A 568 -5.33 17.35 -6.22
C TYR A 568 -4.91 15.93 -6.62
N GLY A 569 -5.89 15.09 -6.86
CA GLY A 569 -5.74 13.81 -7.53
C GLY A 569 -5.75 13.94 -9.05
N GLU A 570 -5.64 12.79 -9.73
CA GLU A 570 -5.59 12.70 -11.18
C GLU A 570 -6.87 13.28 -11.83
N PRO A 571 -6.77 14.20 -12.82
CA PRO A 571 -7.92 14.67 -13.60
C PRO A 571 -8.42 13.57 -14.55
N ARG A 572 -9.30 13.93 -15.50
CA ARG A 572 -9.68 13.01 -16.58
C ARG A 572 -8.46 12.64 -17.42
N VAL A 573 -8.19 11.34 -17.53
CA VAL A 573 -7.14 10.80 -18.39
C VAL A 573 -7.79 9.91 -19.46
N VAL A 574 -7.36 10.10 -20.71
CA VAL A 574 -7.77 9.27 -21.85
C VAL A 574 -6.53 8.70 -22.52
N GLY A 575 -6.57 7.42 -22.86
CA GLY A 575 -5.42 6.76 -23.46
C GLY A 575 -5.78 5.62 -24.39
N VAL A 576 -4.79 5.20 -25.17
CA VAL A 576 -4.86 4.03 -26.04
C VAL A 576 -3.72 3.08 -25.68
N THR A 577 -4.01 1.78 -25.68
CA THR A 577 -3.01 0.73 -25.51
C THR A 577 -3.11 -0.26 -26.65
N ILE A 578 -1.99 -0.59 -27.28
CA ILE A 578 -1.87 -1.62 -28.32
C ILE A 578 -1.01 -2.75 -27.75
N ARG A 579 -1.43 -3.97 -27.96
CA ARG A 579 -0.73 -5.19 -27.55
C ARG A 579 -0.55 -6.13 -28.75
N TYR A 580 0.64 -6.69 -28.86
CA TYR A 580 0.98 -7.71 -29.85
C TYR A 580 1.40 -8.99 -29.14
N GLU A 581 0.76 -10.11 -29.46
CA GLU A 581 1.07 -11.43 -28.90
C GLU A 581 1.75 -12.28 -29.99
N LEU A 582 3.02 -12.67 -29.74
CA LEU A 582 3.81 -13.42 -30.71
C LEU A 582 3.35 -14.90 -30.83
N PHE A 583 2.93 -15.50 -29.72
CA PHE A 583 2.37 -16.84 -29.66
C PHE A 583 0.92 -16.76 -29.18
N GLU A 584 0.00 -17.36 -29.94
CA GLU A 584 -1.38 -17.55 -29.47
C GLU A 584 -1.32 -18.54 -28.31
N GLY A 585 -1.62 -18.09 -27.10
CA GLY A 585 -1.89 -18.96 -25.96
C GLY A 585 -3.13 -19.78 -26.30
N HIS A 586 -3.03 -21.10 -26.35
CA HIS A 586 -4.24 -21.92 -26.32
C HIS A 586 -4.93 -21.64 -24.96
N GLN A 587 -6.11 -21.01 -25.03
CA GLN A 587 -7.05 -20.88 -23.91
C GLN A 587 -7.56 -22.24 -23.45
#